data_d4a2ef9d99cf8559d83bbae9d7e5fe2c
#
_entry.id   d4a2ef9d99cf8559d83bbae9d7e5fe2c
#
_cell.length_a   1.000
_cell.length_b   1.000
_cell.length_c   1.000
_cell.angle_alpha   90.00
_cell.angle_beta   90.00
_cell.angle_gamma   90.00
#
_symmetry.space_group_name_H-M   'P 1'
#
loop_
_entity.id
_entity.type
_entity.pdbx_description
1 polymer ?
#
loop_
_entity_poly.entity_id
_entity_poly.type
_entity_poly.pdbx_seq_one_letter_code
_entity_poly.pdbx_strand_id
1 'polypeptide(L)' 'MSWQPSPVIRYDPEADVLVVKLREGAVADEELLDNDVVVGYDREGRVVYVEVLDASKKGLASALMPRA' A
#
# COMPACT_ATOMS: atom_id res chain seq x y z
N MET A 1 14.68 18.11 -15.17
CA MET A 1 13.65 17.08 -15.17
C MET A 1 13.67 16.37 -13.82
N SER A 2 12.53 16.29 -13.16
CA SER A 2 12.49 15.63 -11.87
C SER A 2 12.26 14.13 -12.04
N TRP A 3 13.01 13.37 -11.28
CA TRP A 3 12.87 11.92 -11.28
C TRP A 3 11.97 11.53 -10.10
N GLN A 4 11.05 10.62 -10.36
CA GLN A 4 10.19 10.10 -9.32
C GLN A 4 10.29 8.58 -9.31
N PRO A 5 10.47 7.97 -8.14
CA PRO A 5 10.50 6.53 -8.07
C PRO A 5 9.12 5.95 -8.38
N SER A 6 9.15 4.82 -9.06
CA SER A 6 7.91 4.08 -9.30
C SER A 6 7.37 3.52 -7.99
N PRO A 7 6.06 3.41 -7.85
CA PRO A 7 5.49 2.73 -6.69
C PRO A 7 5.98 1.29 -6.59
N VAL A 8 6.15 0.82 -5.37
CA VAL A 8 6.52 -0.56 -5.11
C VAL A 8 5.28 -1.26 -4.56
N ILE A 9 4.87 -2.32 -5.25
CA ILE A 9 3.71 -3.12 -4.85
C ILE A 9 4.22 -4.47 -4.35
N ARG A 10 3.77 -4.84 -3.16
CA ARG A 10 4.22 -6.08 -2.53
C ARG A 10 3.04 -6.76 -1.87
N TYR A 11 2.94 -8.07 -2.08
CA TYR A 11 1.91 -8.86 -1.45
C TYR A 11 2.54 -9.91 -0.54
N ASP A 12 2.07 -9.98 0.70
CA ASP A 12 2.49 -10.99 1.66
C ASP A 12 1.38 -12.04 1.75
N PRO A 13 1.59 -13.24 1.20
CA PRO A 13 0.55 -14.26 1.20
C PRO A 13 0.28 -14.86 2.59
N GLU A 14 1.26 -14.83 3.48
CA GLU A 14 1.04 -15.37 4.83
C GLU A 14 0.12 -14.47 5.64
N ALA A 15 0.36 -13.17 5.57
CA ALA A 15 -0.46 -12.20 6.28
C ALA A 15 -1.68 -11.76 5.49
N ASP A 16 -1.72 -12.07 4.20
CA ASP A 16 -2.76 -11.63 3.27
C ASP A 16 -2.86 -10.11 3.24
N VAL A 17 -1.71 -9.46 3.14
CA VAL A 17 -1.60 -8.00 3.14
C VAL A 17 -0.96 -7.54 1.84
N LEU A 18 -1.61 -6.60 1.19
CA LEU A 18 -1.07 -5.93 0.01
C LEU A 18 -0.54 -4.56 0.44
N VAL A 19 0.72 -4.28 0.12
CA VAL A 19 1.35 -3.00 0.46
C VAL A 19 1.71 -2.28 -0.83
N VAL A 20 1.31 -1.02 -0.92
CA VAL A 20 1.72 -0.15 -2.02
C VAL A 20 2.51 0.99 -1.40
N LYS A 21 3.80 1.02 -1.67
CA LYS A 21 4.68 2.07 -1.18
C LYS A 21 4.83 3.13 -2.26
N LEU A 22 4.45 4.35 -1.95
CA LEU A 22 4.40 5.43 -2.91
C LEU A 22 5.61 6.34 -2.89
N ARG A 23 6.31 6.41 -1.75
CA ARG A 23 7.51 7.22 -1.64
C ARG A 23 8.36 6.76 -0.47
N GLU A 24 9.64 7.15 -0.50
CA GLU A 24 10.52 6.95 0.63
C GLU A 24 10.23 8.01 1.68
N GLY A 25 10.60 7.70 2.91
CA GLY A 25 10.46 8.65 3.99
C GLY A 25 9.90 7.99 5.23
N ALA A 26 10.04 8.68 6.35
CA ALA A 26 9.56 8.19 7.63
C ALA A 26 8.06 8.44 7.75
N VAL A 27 7.36 7.47 8.29
CA VAL A 27 5.93 7.59 8.55
C VAL A 27 5.76 8.33 9.89
N ALA A 28 5.03 9.41 9.86
CA ALA A 28 4.74 10.22 11.04
C ALA A 28 3.37 9.91 11.61
N ASP A 29 2.44 9.43 10.79
CA ASP A 29 1.08 9.18 11.21
C ASP A 29 0.47 8.07 10.36
N GLU A 30 -0.50 7.35 10.94
CA GLU A 30 -1.22 6.30 10.25
C GLU A 30 -2.69 6.44 10.50
N GLU A 31 -3.48 6.06 9.52
CA GLU A 31 -4.93 6.11 9.62
C GLU A 31 -5.50 4.76 9.15
N LEU A 32 -6.36 4.18 9.97
CA LEU A 32 -7.11 2.98 9.58
C LEU A 32 -8.45 3.42 9.01
N LEU A 33 -8.64 3.13 7.75
CA LEU A 33 -9.88 3.45 7.07
C LEU A 33 -10.84 2.26 7.15
N ASP A 34 -12.09 2.49 6.74
CA ASP A 34 -13.04 1.40 6.59
C ASP A 34 -12.49 0.40 5.57
N ASN A 35 -12.98 -0.83 5.62
CA ASN A 35 -12.56 -1.90 4.73
C ASN A 35 -11.11 -2.36 4.94
N ASP A 36 -10.58 -2.17 6.15
CA ASP A 36 -9.26 -2.69 6.53
C ASP A 36 -8.13 -2.15 5.66
N VAL A 37 -8.18 -0.88 5.37
CA VAL A 37 -7.13 -0.18 4.63
C VAL A 37 -6.40 0.75 5.60
N VAL A 38 -5.06 0.64 5.63
CA VAL A 38 -4.21 1.49 6.46
C VAL A 38 -3.43 2.42 5.54
N VAL A 39 -3.42 3.70 5.85
CA VAL A 39 -2.67 4.70 5.09
C VAL A 39 -1.63 5.33 6.00
N GLY A 40 -0.38 5.34 5.55
CA GLY A 40 0.71 5.98 6.28
C GLY A 40 1.07 7.31 5.65
N TYR A 41 1.25 8.32 6.47
CA TYR A 41 1.54 9.69 6.05
C TYR A 41 2.88 10.16 6.61
N ASP A 42 3.56 11.01 5.88
CA ASP A 42 4.76 11.67 6.39
C ASP A 42 4.37 12.93 7.18
N ARG A 43 5.37 13.68 7.61
CA ARG A 43 5.16 14.89 8.40
C ARG A 43 4.38 15.97 7.67
N GLU A 44 4.46 15.96 6.36
CA GLU A 44 3.78 16.95 5.53
C GLU A 44 2.41 16.50 5.09
N GLY A 45 1.95 15.35 5.59
CA GLY A 45 0.65 14.83 5.24
C GLY A 45 0.58 14.12 3.90
N ARG A 46 1.74 13.79 3.32
CA ARG A 46 1.77 13.06 2.05
C ARG A 46 1.70 11.57 2.32
N VAL A 47 1.01 10.85 1.45
CA VAL A 47 0.86 9.41 1.59
C VAL A 47 2.19 8.74 1.26
N VAL A 48 2.71 7.96 2.21
CA VAL A 48 3.93 7.17 2.02
C VAL A 48 3.59 5.77 1.56
N TYR A 49 2.60 5.14 2.18
CA TYR A 49 2.18 3.80 1.80
C TYR A 49 0.69 3.59 2.07
N VAL A 50 0.17 2.57 1.42
CA VAL A 50 -1.18 2.07 1.66
C VAL A 50 -1.07 0.57 1.87
N GLU A 51 -1.69 0.06 2.95
CA GLU A 51 -1.78 -1.37 3.20
C GLU A 51 -3.23 -1.80 3.12
N VAL A 52 -3.48 -2.91 2.43
CA VAL A 52 -4.82 -3.50 2.34
C VAL A 52 -4.78 -4.84 3.06
N LEU A 53 -5.49 -4.92 4.18
CA LEU A 53 -5.59 -6.15 4.97
C LEU A 53 -6.65 -7.05 4.36
N ASP A 54 -6.48 -8.37 4.52
CA ASP A 54 -7.38 -9.37 3.92
C ASP A 54 -7.55 -9.14 2.42
N ALA A 55 -6.44 -8.89 1.75
CA ALA A 55 -6.45 -8.44 0.36
C ALA A 55 -7.09 -9.46 -0.58
N SER A 56 -6.87 -10.75 -0.34
CA SER A 56 -7.44 -11.78 -1.21
C SER A 56 -8.98 -11.79 -1.14
N LYS A 57 -9.53 -11.45 0.00
CA LYS A 57 -10.99 -11.41 0.18
C LYS A 57 -11.62 -10.23 -0.53
N LYS A 58 -10.82 -9.22 -0.84
CA LYS A 58 -11.30 -8.03 -1.56
C LYS A 58 -11.06 -8.13 -3.06
N GLY A 59 -10.41 -9.20 -3.51
CA GLY A 59 -10.10 -9.39 -4.92
C GLY A 59 -8.97 -8.53 -5.45
N LEU A 60 -8.36 -7.71 -4.61
CA LEU A 60 -7.32 -6.79 -5.07
C LEU A 60 -6.04 -7.49 -5.47
N ALA A 61 -5.65 -8.53 -4.72
CA ALA A 61 -4.46 -9.29 -5.06
C ALA A 61 -4.62 -9.98 -6.42
N SER A 62 -5.80 -10.52 -6.69
CA SER A 62 -6.07 -11.16 -7.98
C SER A 62 -6.04 -10.16 -9.12
N ALA A 63 -6.52 -8.94 -8.88
CA ALA A 63 -6.54 -7.91 -9.90
C ALA A 63 -5.14 -7.45 -10.29
N LEU A 64 -4.18 -7.59 -9.37
CA LEU A 64 -2.80 -7.16 -9.60
C LEU A 64 -1.90 -8.28 -10.11
N MET A 65 -2.36 -9.51 -10.08
CA MET A 65 -1.60 -10.64 -10.58
C MET A 65 -1.83 -10.82 -12.07
N PRO A 66 -0.77 -11.19 -12.83
CA PRO A 66 -0.97 -11.49 -14.23
C PRO A 66 -1.87 -12.70 -14.39
N ARG A 67 -2.74 -12.65 -15.37
CA ARG A 67 -3.61 -13.77 -15.67
C ARG A 67 -2.92 -14.71 -16.65
N ALA A 68 -3.06 -15.96 -16.39
CA ALA A 68 -2.54 -16.96 -17.30
C ALA A 68 -3.40 -17.06 -18.56
#